data_a82f95efc2f1eb87985be2b68bab2b27
#
_entry.id   a82f95efc2f1eb87985be2b68bab2b27
#
_cell.length_a   1.000
_cell.length_b   1.000
_cell.length_c   1.000
_cell.angle_alpha   90.00
_cell.angle_beta   90.00
_cell.angle_gamma   90.00
#
_symmetry.space_group_name_H-M   'P 1'
#
loop_
_entity.id
_entity.type
_entity.pdbx_description
1 polymer ?
#
loop_
_entity_poly.entity_id
_entity_poly.type
_entity_poly.pdbx_seq_one_letter_code
_entity_poly.pdbx_strand_id
1 'polypeptide(L)'
;MRVLLVEDDAGIAESVRDGLRRHQFDVEVTDRGQRALELGPAVDVVLLDLGLPDIDGVDVCRQLRAVSDVPIIVVTARDDELDRVVGLEVGADDYVVKPFGMRELIARIRAVSRRSARATSGEDDRRVMHVGELTVDPRTRRVTVSGREIELTPKEFDLLSALAAEPETVLRREDLLEQVWDMNWFGSTKTLDVHVASLRKKLGDPGWIETVRGVGFRAVAVE
;
A
#
# COMPACT_ATOMS: atom_id res chain seq x y z
N MET A 1 -4.42 2.61 -18.47
CA MET A 1 -4.61 2.46 -17.01
C MET A 1 -5.74 3.37 -16.59
N ARG A 2 -6.77 2.81 -15.96
CA ARG A 2 -7.95 3.54 -15.45
C ARG A 2 -7.70 3.97 -14.01
N VAL A 3 -7.88 5.26 -13.77
CA VAL A 3 -7.71 5.91 -12.46
C VAL A 3 -9.07 6.44 -12.01
N LEU A 4 -9.51 6.08 -10.82
CA LEU A 4 -10.61 6.75 -10.14
C LEU A 4 -10.05 7.84 -9.24
N LEU A 5 -10.43 9.09 -9.50
CA LEU A 5 -10.12 10.22 -8.64
C LEU A 5 -11.35 10.57 -7.81
N VAL A 6 -11.21 10.46 -6.50
CA VAL A 6 -12.25 10.78 -5.51
C VAL A 6 -11.82 12.06 -4.79
N GLU A 7 -12.42 13.19 -5.17
CA GLU A 7 -12.02 14.53 -4.75
C GLU A 7 -13.23 15.47 -4.81
N ASP A 8 -13.56 16.12 -3.71
CA ASP A 8 -14.71 17.02 -3.61
C ASP A 8 -14.41 18.48 -4.05
N ASP A 9 -13.15 18.89 -4.01
CA ASP A 9 -12.73 20.17 -4.58
C ASP A 9 -12.63 20.08 -6.11
N ALA A 10 -13.56 20.76 -6.79
CA ALA A 10 -13.64 20.72 -8.25
C ALA A 10 -12.37 21.29 -8.95
N GLY A 11 -11.68 22.27 -8.33
CA GLY A 11 -10.46 22.87 -8.90
C GLY A 11 -9.28 21.89 -8.81
N ILE A 12 -9.14 21.21 -7.68
CA ILE A 12 -8.12 20.17 -7.50
C ILE A 12 -8.41 18.99 -8.43
N ALA A 13 -9.66 18.52 -8.45
CA ALA A 13 -10.10 17.42 -9.30
C ALA A 13 -9.80 17.68 -10.79
N GLU A 14 -10.12 18.89 -11.29
CA GLU A 14 -9.84 19.28 -12.67
C GLU A 14 -8.34 19.31 -12.97
N SER A 15 -7.55 19.93 -12.10
CA SER A 15 -6.10 20.04 -12.26
C SER A 15 -5.43 18.66 -12.28
N VAL A 16 -5.82 17.76 -11.37
CA VAL A 16 -5.26 16.39 -11.29
C VAL A 16 -5.70 15.56 -12.48
N ARG A 17 -6.99 15.59 -12.84
CA ARG A 17 -7.53 14.88 -14.02
C ARG A 17 -6.77 15.27 -15.29
N ASP A 18 -6.61 16.57 -15.54
CA ASP A 18 -5.97 17.08 -16.75
C ASP A 18 -4.47 16.80 -16.75
N GLY A 19 -3.83 16.82 -15.57
CA GLY A 19 -2.45 16.40 -15.40
C GLY A 19 -2.25 14.92 -15.75
N LEU A 20 -3.10 14.04 -15.22
CA LEU A 20 -3.02 12.60 -15.47
C LEU A 20 -3.36 12.24 -16.92
N ARG A 21 -4.37 12.87 -17.54
CA ARG A 21 -4.75 12.65 -18.94
C ARG A 21 -3.61 13.00 -19.91
N ARG A 22 -2.84 14.05 -19.64
CA ARG A 22 -1.61 14.37 -20.43
C ARG A 22 -0.58 13.27 -20.39
N HIS A 23 -0.60 12.40 -19.37
CA HIS A 23 0.26 11.24 -19.23
C HIS A 23 -0.42 9.91 -19.62
N GLN A 24 -1.52 9.98 -20.40
CA GLN A 24 -2.24 8.83 -20.98
C GLN A 24 -2.96 7.95 -19.95
N PHE A 25 -3.34 8.51 -18.81
CA PHE A 25 -4.28 7.85 -17.90
C PHE A 25 -5.72 8.12 -18.33
N ASP A 26 -6.57 7.10 -18.21
CA ASP A 26 -8.01 7.25 -18.32
C ASP A 26 -8.57 7.55 -16.93
N VAL A 27 -9.12 8.76 -16.74
CA VAL A 27 -9.48 9.28 -15.42
C VAL A 27 -10.99 9.48 -15.33
N GLU A 28 -11.59 8.72 -14.42
CA GLU A 28 -12.95 8.93 -13.93
C GLU A 28 -12.90 9.73 -12.62
N VAL A 29 -13.79 10.71 -12.44
CA VAL A 29 -13.82 11.60 -11.28
C VAL A 29 -15.16 11.46 -10.56
N THR A 30 -15.11 11.42 -9.24
CA THR A 30 -16.30 11.52 -8.37
C THR A 30 -15.99 12.38 -7.15
N ASP A 31 -16.98 13.11 -6.65
CA ASP A 31 -16.94 13.91 -5.44
C ASP A 31 -17.54 13.20 -4.22
N ARG A 32 -17.92 11.91 -4.38
CA ARG A 32 -18.65 11.14 -3.39
C ARG A 32 -17.98 9.81 -3.06
N GLY A 33 -17.82 9.54 -1.77
CA GLY A 33 -17.32 8.27 -1.26
C GLY A 33 -18.23 7.09 -1.62
N GLN A 34 -19.57 7.27 -1.55
CA GLN A 34 -20.52 6.24 -1.95
C GLN A 34 -20.31 5.80 -3.40
N ARG A 35 -20.08 6.75 -4.30
CA ARG A 35 -19.83 6.43 -5.71
C ARG A 35 -18.46 5.76 -5.91
N ALA A 36 -17.47 6.12 -5.09
CA ALA A 36 -16.16 5.50 -5.10
C ALA A 36 -16.22 4.01 -4.75
N LEU A 37 -17.10 3.60 -3.83
CA LEU A 37 -17.31 2.19 -3.47
C LEU A 37 -17.86 1.37 -4.63
N GLU A 38 -18.71 1.97 -5.48
CA GLU A 38 -19.26 1.29 -6.65
C GLU A 38 -18.24 1.15 -7.79
N LEU A 39 -17.47 2.20 -8.04
CA LEU A 39 -16.54 2.29 -9.18
C LEU A 39 -15.16 1.68 -8.88
N GLY A 40 -14.69 1.79 -7.64
CA GLY A 40 -13.33 1.41 -7.24
C GLY A 40 -12.92 -0.01 -7.61
N PRO A 41 -13.77 -1.04 -7.43
CA PRO A 41 -13.40 -2.41 -7.80
C PRO A 41 -13.15 -2.63 -9.30
N ALA A 42 -13.57 -1.71 -10.16
CA ALA A 42 -13.48 -1.83 -11.62
C ALA A 42 -12.34 -1.04 -12.25
N VAL A 43 -11.52 -0.32 -11.46
CA VAL A 43 -10.39 0.49 -11.95
C VAL A 43 -9.04 -0.12 -11.58
N ASP A 44 -7.97 0.44 -12.14
CA ASP A 44 -6.61 -0.04 -11.90
C ASP A 44 -5.97 0.61 -10.65
N VAL A 45 -6.46 1.79 -10.24
CA VAL A 45 -6.02 2.51 -9.03
C VAL A 45 -7.05 3.54 -8.60
N VAL A 46 -7.18 3.75 -7.30
CA VAL A 46 -8.01 4.77 -6.67
C VAL A 46 -7.11 5.84 -6.04
N LEU A 47 -7.34 7.11 -6.38
CA LEU A 47 -6.81 8.27 -5.67
C LEU A 47 -7.93 8.79 -4.77
N LEU A 48 -7.73 8.79 -3.47
CA LEU A 48 -8.80 9.02 -2.50
C LEU A 48 -8.48 10.18 -1.58
N ASP A 49 -9.28 11.25 -1.63
CA ASP A 49 -9.27 12.24 -0.56
C ASP A 49 -10.02 11.70 0.67
N LEU A 50 -9.55 12.09 1.85
CA LEU A 50 -10.20 11.75 3.11
C LEU A 50 -11.33 12.74 3.48
N GLY A 51 -11.32 13.95 2.94
CA GLY A 51 -12.25 15.03 3.27
C GLY A 51 -13.56 15.03 2.48
N LEU A 52 -14.14 13.87 2.21
CA LEU A 52 -15.35 13.75 1.39
C LEU A 52 -16.61 14.20 2.12
N PRO A 53 -17.63 14.74 1.40
CA PRO A 53 -18.81 15.33 2.02
C PRO A 53 -19.88 14.33 2.49
N ASP A 54 -19.82 13.08 2.06
CA ASP A 54 -20.85 12.05 2.32
C ASP A 54 -20.39 10.95 3.26
N ILE A 55 -19.18 10.43 3.07
CA ILE A 55 -18.57 9.35 3.88
C ILE A 55 -17.13 9.74 4.18
N ASP A 56 -16.65 9.50 5.40
CA ASP A 56 -15.23 9.68 5.73
C ASP A 56 -14.35 8.81 4.82
N GLY A 57 -13.33 9.40 4.20
CA GLY A 57 -12.47 8.70 3.25
C GLY A 57 -11.72 7.51 3.87
N VAL A 58 -11.48 7.51 5.18
CA VAL A 58 -10.94 6.35 5.92
C VAL A 58 -11.90 5.18 5.85
N ASP A 59 -13.21 5.43 6.02
CA ASP A 59 -14.23 4.40 5.90
C ASP A 59 -14.41 3.92 4.46
N VAL A 60 -14.29 4.81 3.47
CA VAL A 60 -14.26 4.42 2.04
C VAL A 60 -13.08 3.49 1.78
N CYS A 61 -11.87 3.83 2.26
CA CYS A 61 -10.68 2.99 2.10
C CYS A 61 -10.89 1.59 2.69
N ARG A 62 -11.40 1.53 3.94
CA ARG A 62 -11.69 0.25 4.63
C ARG A 62 -12.69 -0.60 3.86
N GLN A 63 -13.80 0.00 3.40
CA GLN A 63 -14.84 -0.71 2.66
C GLN A 63 -14.36 -1.19 1.28
N LEU A 64 -13.59 -0.38 0.55
CA LEU A 64 -12.97 -0.81 -0.71
C LEU A 64 -12.04 -2.01 -0.49
N ARG A 65 -11.21 -1.96 0.57
CA ARG A 65 -10.28 -3.03 0.87
C ARG A 65 -10.97 -4.33 1.28
N ALA A 66 -12.15 -4.27 1.89
CA ALA A 66 -12.94 -5.45 2.24
C ALA A 66 -13.47 -6.22 1.02
N VAL A 67 -13.58 -5.56 -0.15
CA VAL A 67 -14.21 -6.16 -1.36
C VAL A 67 -13.26 -6.20 -2.57
N SER A 68 -12.06 -5.59 -2.48
CA SER A 68 -11.15 -5.46 -3.62
C SER A 68 -9.70 -5.24 -3.17
N ASP A 69 -8.78 -5.80 -3.96
CA ASP A 69 -7.34 -5.54 -3.87
C ASP A 69 -6.88 -4.35 -4.73
N VAL A 70 -7.80 -3.51 -5.20
CA VAL A 70 -7.46 -2.33 -5.99
C VAL A 70 -6.45 -1.46 -5.25
N PRO A 71 -5.36 -1.01 -5.88
CA PRO A 71 -4.43 -0.09 -5.26
C PRO A 71 -5.11 1.22 -4.87
N ILE A 72 -4.88 1.67 -3.63
CA ILE A 72 -5.46 2.90 -3.08
C ILE A 72 -4.32 3.83 -2.64
N ILE A 73 -4.28 5.04 -3.22
CA ILE A 73 -3.40 6.12 -2.77
C ILE A 73 -4.28 7.18 -2.11
N VAL A 74 -4.06 7.42 -0.83
CA VAL A 74 -4.70 8.54 -0.14
C VAL A 74 -4.02 9.85 -0.55
N VAL A 75 -4.81 10.85 -0.95
CA VAL A 75 -4.34 12.16 -1.41
C VAL A 75 -5.11 13.23 -0.65
N THR A 76 -4.53 13.80 0.39
CA THR A 76 -5.28 14.69 1.29
C THR A 76 -4.45 15.87 1.81
N ALA A 77 -5.12 16.94 2.26
CA ALA A 77 -4.50 18.07 2.93
C ALA A 77 -4.16 17.77 4.41
N ARG A 78 -4.67 16.67 4.95
CA ARG A 78 -4.38 16.26 6.33
C ARG A 78 -2.94 15.79 6.42
N ASP A 79 -2.07 16.59 7.03
CA ASP A 79 -0.64 16.31 7.21
C ASP A 79 -0.34 15.76 8.61
N ASP A 80 -1.36 15.48 9.40
CA ASP A 80 -1.16 14.92 10.73
C ASP A 80 -0.63 13.48 10.63
N GLU A 81 0.36 13.18 11.45
CA GLU A 81 0.99 11.85 11.48
C GLU A 81 -0.05 10.75 11.83
N LEU A 82 -1.04 11.09 12.65
CA LEU A 82 -2.14 10.19 13.01
C LEU A 82 -3.01 9.85 11.79
N ASP A 83 -3.37 10.82 10.96
CA ASP A 83 -4.20 10.59 9.77
C ASP A 83 -3.47 9.72 8.73
N ARG A 84 -2.15 9.89 8.57
CA ARG A 84 -1.32 9.02 7.72
C ARG A 84 -1.27 7.60 8.22
N VAL A 85 -1.05 7.42 9.52
CA VAL A 85 -1.01 6.09 10.15
C VAL A 85 -2.37 5.41 9.98
N VAL A 86 -3.46 6.11 10.28
CA VAL A 86 -4.82 5.56 10.14
C VAL A 86 -5.11 5.18 8.68
N GLY A 87 -4.79 6.05 7.70
CA GLY A 87 -5.03 5.75 6.27
C GLY A 87 -4.32 4.48 5.80
N LEU A 88 -3.05 4.30 6.17
CA LEU A 88 -2.27 3.12 5.80
C LEU A 88 -2.67 1.88 6.60
N GLU A 89 -2.98 1.99 7.90
CA GLU A 89 -3.46 0.87 8.73
C GLU A 89 -4.81 0.30 8.24
N VAL A 90 -5.69 1.14 7.69
CA VAL A 90 -6.99 0.68 7.15
C VAL A 90 -6.91 0.12 5.74
N GLY A 91 -5.73 0.16 5.12
CA GLY A 91 -5.52 -0.56 3.87
C GLY A 91 -5.12 0.27 2.66
N ALA A 92 -4.79 1.55 2.80
CA ALA A 92 -4.15 2.31 1.72
C ALA A 92 -2.76 1.75 1.42
N ASP A 93 -2.37 1.78 0.15
CA ASP A 93 -1.07 1.32 -0.31
C ASP A 93 -0.01 2.42 -0.24
N ASP A 94 -0.42 3.66 -0.35
CA ASP A 94 0.43 4.84 -0.24
C ASP A 94 -0.35 6.08 0.18
N TYR A 95 0.37 7.14 0.52
CA TYR A 95 -0.17 8.39 1.03
C TYR A 95 0.56 9.60 0.44
N VAL A 96 -0.18 10.59 -0.04
CA VAL A 96 0.33 11.83 -0.63
C VAL A 96 -0.31 13.03 0.06
N VAL A 97 0.52 13.95 0.55
CA VAL A 97 0.05 15.19 1.18
C VAL A 97 -0.07 16.31 0.16
N LYS A 98 -1.19 17.02 0.15
CA LYS A 98 -1.38 18.27 -0.63
C LYS A 98 -0.61 19.42 0.04
N PRO A 99 0.11 20.27 -0.74
CA PRO A 99 0.27 20.24 -2.19
C PRO A 99 1.34 19.27 -2.65
N PHE A 100 1.13 18.60 -3.78
CA PHE A 100 2.05 17.63 -4.35
C PHE A 100 2.40 17.94 -5.81
N GLY A 101 3.51 17.41 -6.28
CA GLY A 101 3.93 17.50 -7.68
C GLY A 101 3.27 16.44 -8.55
N MET A 102 2.82 16.79 -9.77
CA MET A 102 2.23 15.82 -10.71
C MET A 102 3.19 14.67 -11.05
N ARG A 103 4.49 14.94 -11.16
CA ARG A 103 5.50 13.90 -11.40
C ARG A 103 5.59 12.89 -10.27
N GLU A 104 5.48 13.36 -9.04
CA GLU A 104 5.46 12.53 -7.85
C GLU A 104 4.22 11.64 -7.84
N LEU A 105 3.02 12.22 -8.04
CA LEU A 105 1.77 11.46 -8.06
C LEU A 105 1.80 10.36 -9.13
N ILE A 106 2.27 10.67 -10.34
CA ILE A 106 2.41 9.68 -11.43
C ILE A 106 3.37 8.55 -11.07
N ALA A 107 4.51 8.87 -10.46
CA ALA A 107 5.47 7.87 -10.02
C ALA A 107 4.83 6.91 -9.00
N ARG A 108 4.09 7.44 -8.02
CA ARG A 108 3.37 6.66 -7.00
C ARG A 108 2.26 5.79 -7.59
N ILE A 109 1.45 6.33 -8.52
CA ILE A 109 0.42 5.57 -9.24
C ILE A 109 1.07 4.36 -9.93
N ARG A 110 2.16 4.56 -10.66
CA ARG A 110 2.87 3.47 -11.32
C ARG A 110 3.45 2.47 -10.34
N ALA A 111 3.99 2.93 -9.22
CA ALA A 111 4.58 2.11 -8.18
C ALA A 111 3.56 1.14 -7.55
N VAL A 112 2.37 1.63 -7.17
CA VAL A 112 1.35 0.78 -6.55
C VAL A 112 0.63 -0.12 -7.55
N SER A 113 0.53 0.29 -8.82
CA SER A 113 -0.18 -0.45 -9.87
C SER A 113 0.62 -1.59 -10.50
N ARG A 114 1.94 -1.70 -10.24
CA ARG A 114 2.82 -2.70 -10.89
C ARG A 114 2.68 -4.13 -10.33
N ARG A 115 1.79 -4.35 -9.39
CA ARG A 115 1.51 -5.66 -8.79
C ARG A 115 1.19 -6.78 -9.78
N SER A 116 0.46 -6.45 -10.86
CA SER A 116 -0.04 -7.44 -11.80
C SER A 116 1.04 -8.06 -12.70
N ALA A 117 2.18 -7.38 -12.88
CA ALA A 117 3.21 -7.79 -13.84
C ALA A 117 4.31 -8.69 -13.23
N ARG A 118 4.53 -8.65 -11.91
CA ARG A 118 5.58 -9.45 -11.25
C ARG A 118 5.14 -10.88 -10.85
N ALA A 119 3.85 -11.18 -10.85
CA ALA A 119 3.35 -12.53 -10.56
C ALA A 119 3.77 -13.60 -11.59
N THR A 120 4.54 -13.24 -12.63
CA THR A 120 4.91 -14.13 -13.74
C THR A 120 6.40 -14.37 -13.93
N SER A 121 7.29 -13.84 -13.09
CA SER A 121 8.74 -13.98 -13.29
C SER A 121 9.42 -14.64 -12.08
N GLY A 122 9.79 -15.91 -12.23
CA GLY A 122 10.77 -16.62 -11.40
C GLY A 122 10.20 -17.80 -10.62
N GLU A 123 10.79 -18.98 -10.82
CA GLU A 123 10.47 -20.21 -10.07
C GLU A 123 10.89 -20.14 -8.59
N ASP A 124 11.86 -19.31 -8.24
CA ASP A 124 12.35 -19.13 -6.87
C ASP A 124 11.40 -18.27 -6.00
N ASP A 125 10.61 -17.40 -6.61
CA ASP A 125 9.62 -16.53 -5.93
C ASP A 125 8.34 -17.27 -5.49
N ARG A 126 8.26 -18.60 -5.73
CA ARG A 126 7.06 -19.44 -5.49
C ARG A 126 7.19 -20.37 -4.30
N ARG A 127 8.30 -20.36 -3.59
CA ARG A 127 8.49 -21.25 -2.46
C ARG A 127 7.79 -20.70 -1.22
N VAL A 128 7.15 -21.60 -0.48
CA VAL A 128 6.66 -21.29 0.87
C VAL A 128 7.85 -20.98 1.76
N MET A 129 7.81 -19.83 2.42
CA MET A 129 8.86 -19.35 3.32
C MET A 129 8.46 -19.61 4.77
N HIS A 130 9.43 -19.99 5.59
CA HIS A 130 9.23 -20.26 7.01
C HIS A 130 10.23 -19.42 7.83
N VAL A 131 9.70 -18.73 8.84
CA VAL A 131 10.49 -18.01 9.85
C VAL A 131 9.95 -18.45 11.21
N GLY A 132 10.56 -19.48 11.82
CA GLY A 132 9.96 -20.13 12.99
C GLY A 132 8.54 -20.64 12.68
N GLU A 133 7.56 -20.23 13.48
CA GLU A 133 6.14 -20.57 13.29
C GLU A 133 5.39 -19.71 12.27
N LEU A 134 6.03 -18.67 11.75
CA LEU A 134 5.49 -17.84 10.66
C LEU A 134 5.68 -18.56 9.32
N THR A 135 4.60 -18.72 8.57
CA THR A 135 4.62 -19.28 7.21
C THR A 135 4.04 -18.27 6.24
N VAL A 136 4.76 -17.99 5.15
CA VAL A 136 4.33 -17.11 4.06
C VAL A 136 4.29 -17.91 2.76
N ASP A 137 3.12 -18.06 2.14
CA ASP A 137 2.94 -18.71 0.83
C ASP A 137 2.69 -17.66 -0.27
N PRO A 138 3.69 -17.37 -1.12
CA PRO A 138 3.55 -16.39 -2.20
C PRO A 138 2.55 -16.81 -3.28
N ARG A 139 2.29 -18.10 -3.45
CA ARG A 139 1.40 -18.61 -4.50
C ARG A 139 -0.07 -18.38 -4.16
N THR A 140 -0.42 -18.57 -2.89
CA THR A 140 -1.79 -18.38 -2.40
C THR A 140 -1.99 -17.04 -1.73
N ARG A 141 -0.91 -16.27 -1.54
CA ARG A 141 -0.86 -15.03 -0.75
C ARG A 141 -1.38 -15.21 0.68
N ARG A 142 -1.16 -16.39 1.24
CA ARG A 142 -1.55 -16.70 2.61
C ARG A 142 -0.39 -16.57 3.57
N VAL A 143 -0.71 -16.08 4.75
CA VAL A 143 0.21 -15.97 5.88
C VAL A 143 -0.42 -16.68 7.07
N THR A 144 0.36 -17.50 7.76
CA THR A 144 -0.07 -18.12 9.01
C THR A 144 0.99 -17.97 10.09
N VAL A 145 0.57 -17.81 11.34
CA VAL A 145 1.40 -17.84 12.54
C VAL A 145 0.86 -18.95 13.43
N SER A 146 1.68 -19.95 13.76
CA SER A 146 1.26 -21.15 14.54
C SER A 146 0.01 -21.81 13.93
N GLY A 147 -0.10 -21.84 12.59
CA GLY A 147 -1.24 -22.41 11.85
C GLY A 147 -2.49 -21.54 11.79
N ARG A 148 -2.52 -20.37 12.46
CA ARG A 148 -3.62 -19.41 12.39
C ARG A 148 -3.40 -18.46 11.23
N GLU A 149 -4.38 -18.33 10.34
CA GLU A 149 -4.33 -17.41 9.20
C GLU A 149 -4.38 -15.94 9.65
N ILE A 150 -3.54 -15.11 9.02
CA ILE A 150 -3.41 -13.67 9.27
C ILE A 150 -3.81 -12.93 8.00
N GLU A 151 -4.81 -12.06 8.12
CA GLU A 151 -5.25 -11.22 7.01
C GLU A 151 -4.33 -10.01 6.84
N LEU A 152 -3.68 -9.92 5.69
CA LEU A 152 -2.79 -8.82 5.33
C LEU A 152 -3.33 -8.06 4.13
N THR A 153 -3.08 -6.74 4.11
CA THR A 153 -3.28 -5.95 2.89
C THR A 153 -2.25 -6.37 1.84
N PRO A 154 -2.48 -6.07 0.56
CA PRO A 154 -1.54 -6.43 -0.48
C PRO A 154 -0.11 -5.91 -0.24
N LYS A 155 0.07 -4.68 0.25
CA LYS A 155 1.42 -4.12 0.55
C LYS A 155 2.06 -4.72 1.80
N GLU A 156 1.28 -5.03 2.81
CA GLU A 156 1.77 -5.76 3.98
C GLU A 156 2.26 -7.16 3.60
N PHE A 157 1.50 -7.85 2.74
CA PHE A 157 1.92 -9.15 2.23
C PHE A 157 3.22 -9.07 1.43
N ASP A 158 3.34 -8.11 0.50
CA ASP A 158 4.53 -7.92 -0.32
C ASP A 158 5.76 -7.59 0.55
N LEU A 159 5.58 -6.73 1.56
CA LEU A 159 6.64 -6.37 2.52
C LEU A 159 7.08 -7.57 3.39
N LEU A 160 6.11 -8.30 3.94
CA LEU A 160 6.41 -9.49 4.73
C LEU A 160 7.09 -10.58 3.89
N SER A 161 6.66 -10.76 2.64
CA SER A 161 7.28 -11.70 1.70
C SER A 161 8.73 -11.33 1.41
N ALA A 162 9.03 -10.02 1.21
CA ALA A 162 10.40 -9.56 1.01
C ALA A 162 11.29 -9.86 2.23
N LEU A 163 10.78 -9.61 3.44
CA LEU A 163 11.50 -9.87 4.68
C LEU A 163 11.68 -11.37 4.95
N ALA A 164 10.65 -12.18 4.66
CA ALA A 164 10.68 -13.62 4.89
C ALA A 164 11.50 -14.41 3.85
N ALA A 165 11.81 -13.80 2.70
CA ALA A 165 12.66 -14.40 1.68
C ALA A 165 14.11 -14.56 2.16
N GLU A 166 14.60 -13.69 3.02
CA GLU A 166 15.94 -13.71 3.60
C GLU A 166 15.87 -13.55 5.13
N PRO A 167 15.40 -14.58 5.87
CA PRO A 167 15.32 -14.53 7.33
C PRO A 167 16.68 -14.18 7.95
N GLU A 168 16.68 -13.46 9.07
CA GLU A 168 17.86 -12.99 9.82
C GLU A 168 18.72 -11.96 9.05
N THR A 169 18.49 -11.76 7.74
CA THR A 169 19.21 -10.76 6.95
C THR A 169 18.59 -9.39 7.12
N VAL A 170 19.43 -8.38 7.38
CA VAL A 170 18.97 -6.99 7.47
C VAL A 170 18.80 -6.41 6.06
N LEU A 171 17.56 -6.15 5.67
CA LEU A 171 17.23 -5.44 4.43
C LEU A 171 17.20 -3.94 4.70
N ARG A 172 17.88 -3.17 3.86
CA ARG A 172 17.91 -1.70 3.99
C ARG A 172 16.54 -1.11 3.66
N ARG A 173 16.26 0.06 4.22
CA ARG A 173 14.99 0.77 3.97
C ARG A 173 14.78 1.08 2.49
N GLU A 174 15.84 1.55 1.83
CA GLU A 174 15.80 1.87 0.41
C GLU A 174 15.51 0.63 -0.44
N ASP A 175 16.19 -0.50 -0.12
CA ASP A 175 16.02 -1.76 -0.85
C ASP A 175 14.59 -2.30 -0.70
N LEU A 176 14.01 -2.22 0.51
CA LEU A 176 12.60 -2.61 0.76
C LEU A 176 11.61 -1.69 0.03
N LEU A 177 11.85 -0.39 0.00
CA LEU A 177 11.02 0.56 -0.74
C LEU A 177 11.10 0.30 -2.25
N GLU A 178 12.31 0.06 -2.76
CA GLU A 178 12.53 -0.30 -4.16
C GLU A 178 11.83 -1.61 -4.53
N GLN A 179 11.97 -2.63 -3.71
CA GLN A 179 11.42 -3.96 -3.97
C GLN A 179 9.89 -4.00 -3.89
N VAL A 180 9.31 -3.32 -2.88
CA VAL A 180 7.87 -3.40 -2.57
C VAL A 180 7.08 -2.30 -3.28
N TRP A 181 7.65 -1.10 -3.45
CA TRP A 181 6.97 0.04 -4.09
C TRP A 181 7.51 0.34 -5.48
N ASP A 182 8.79 0.61 -5.68
CA ASP A 182 9.48 0.76 -7.00
C ASP A 182 10.86 1.40 -6.87
N MET A 183 11.74 1.14 -7.87
CA MET A 183 13.06 1.78 -8.08
C MET A 183 13.01 3.32 -8.12
N ASN A 184 11.87 3.90 -8.47
CA ASN A 184 11.68 5.36 -8.53
C ASN A 184 10.78 5.85 -7.39
N TRP A 185 10.89 5.25 -6.20
CA TRP A 185 10.14 5.70 -5.04
C TRP A 185 10.60 7.09 -4.59
N PHE A 186 9.75 8.09 -4.76
CA PHE A 186 9.97 9.47 -4.30
C PHE A 186 9.24 9.79 -2.99
N GLY A 187 8.64 8.78 -2.36
CA GLY A 187 7.84 8.94 -1.17
C GLY A 187 8.64 9.04 0.13
N SER A 188 7.93 9.36 1.20
CA SER A 188 8.50 9.35 2.54
C SER A 188 8.83 7.92 2.99
N THR A 189 9.99 7.74 3.61
CA THR A 189 10.35 6.47 4.29
C THR A 189 9.39 6.12 5.42
N LYS A 190 8.57 7.07 5.88
CA LYS A 190 7.51 6.86 6.89
C LYS A 190 6.44 5.86 6.45
N THR A 191 6.14 5.76 5.14
CA THR A 191 5.21 4.74 4.61
C THR A 191 5.65 3.33 5.00
N LEU A 192 6.95 3.04 4.88
CA LEU A 192 7.51 1.75 5.30
C LEU A 192 7.35 1.50 6.80
N ASP A 193 7.62 2.52 7.64
CA ASP A 193 7.51 2.39 9.10
C ASP A 193 6.07 2.08 9.54
N VAL A 194 5.07 2.69 8.88
CA VAL A 194 3.66 2.44 9.19
C VAL A 194 3.25 1.01 8.79
N HIS A 195 3.64 0.54 7.61
CA HIS A 195 3.36 -0.85 7.21
C HIS A 195 4.06 -1.86 8.12
N VAL A 196 5.29 -1.59 8.58
CA VAL A 196 5.98 -2.44 9.57
C VAL A 196 5.22 -2.44 10.91
N ALA A 197 4.75 -1.28 11.37
CA ALA A 197 3.97 -1.19 12.62
C ALA A 197 2.65 -1.99 12.52
N SER A 198 1.94 -1.86 11.39
CA SER A 198 0.71 -2.61 11.12
C SER A 198 0.97 -4.12 11.05
N LEU A 199 2.02 -4.56 10.36
CA LEU A 199 2.44 -5.97 10.31
C LEU A 199 2.69 -6.53 11.71
N ARG A 200 3.48 -5.85 12.54
CA ARG A 200 3.76 -6.26 13.92
C ARG A 200 2.48 -6.47 14.73
N LYS A 201 1.53 -5.56 14.59
CA LYS A 201 0.23 -5.65 15.26
C LYS A 201 -0.58 -6.86 14.78
N LYS A 202 -0.61 -7.12 13.47
CA LYS A 202 -1.37 -8.23 12.87
C LYS A 202 -0.73 -9.60 13.15
N LEU A 203 0.59 -9.69 13.16
CA LEU A 203 1.32 -10.91 13.50
C LEU A 203 1.22 -11.27 15.00
N GLY A 204 0.76 -10.34 15.84
CA GLY A 204 0.50 -10.57 17.26
C GLY A 204 1.72 -10.39 18.16
N ASP A 205 2.93 -10.40 17.62
CA ASP A 205 4.18 -10.12 18.32
C ASP A 205 5.07 -9.19 17.49
N PRO A 206 5.54 -8.06 18.05
CA PRO A 206 6.44 -7.16 17.34
C PRO A 206 7.83 -7.77 17.07
N GLY A 207 8.20 -8.83 17.76
CA GLY A 207 9.46 -9.53 17.60
C GLY A 207 9.65 -10.16 16.23
N TRP A 208 8.59 -10.53 15.51
CA TRP A 208 8.66 -11.08 14.15
C TRP A 208 9.43 -10.20 13.15
N ILE A 209 9.41 -8.89 13.35
CA ILE A 209 10.13 -7.94 12.50
C ILE A 209 10.98 -7.05 13.39
N GLU A 210 12.29 -7.26 13.40
CA GLU A 210 13.23 -6.48 14.18
C GLU A 210 13.66 -5.22 13.41
N THR A 211 13.80 -4.11 14.15
CA THR A 211 14.36 -2.85 13.62
C THR A 211 15.84 -2.77 13.91
N VAL A 212 16.67 -2.72 12.88
CA VAL A 212 18.09 -2.41 12.99
C VAL A 212 18.27 -0.90 12.79
N ARG A 213 18.48 -0.17 13.91
CA ARG A 213 18.50 1.30 13.90
C ARG A 213 19.49 1.85 12.89
N GLY A 214 19.03 2.81 12.08
CA GLY A 214 19.84 3.47 11.05
C GLY A 214 20.12 2.62 9.80
N VAL A 215 19.63 1.37 9.73
CA VAL A 215 19.86 0.47 8.61
C VAL A 215 18.53 0.04 7.97
N GLY A 216 17.71 -0.75 8.68
CA GLY A 216 16.50 -1.31 8.09
C GLY A 216 15.77 -2.28 9.01
N PHE A 217 15.25 -3.34 8.42
CA PHE A 217 14.44 -4.36 9.10
C PHE A 217 14.89 -5.77 8.73
N ARG A 218 14.60 -6.72 9.60
CA ARG A 218 14.77 -8.15 9.31
C ARG A 218 13.62 -8.97 9.90
N ALA A 219 13.27 -10.08 9.27
CA ALA A 219 12.38 -11.07 9.87
C ALA A 219 13.20 -12.02 10.76
N VAL A 220 12.70 -12.30 11.95
CA VAL A 220 13.33 -13.21 12.92
C VAL A 220 12.28 -14.16 13.48
N ALA A 221 12.71 -15.38 13.87
CA ALA A 221 11.82 -16.30 14.58
C ALA A 221 11.58 -15.79 16.00
N VAL A 222 10.32 -15.83 16.43
CA VAL A 222 9.92 -15.57 17.83
C VAL A 222 9.86 -16.91 18.55
N GLU A 223 10.52 -17.00 19.72
CA GLU A 223 10.52 -18.21 20.58
C GLU A 223 9.23 -18.33 21.40
#